data_f45deb52b136c4bc0d177c1c61427790
#
_entry.id   f45deb52b136c4bc0d177c1c61427790
#
_cell.length_a   1.000
_cell.length_b   1.000
_cell.length_c   1.000
_cell.angle_alpha   90.00
_cell.angle_beta   90.00
_cell.angle_gamma   90.00
#
_symmetry.space_group_name_H-M   'P 1'
#
loop_
_entity.id
_entity.type
_entity.pdbx_description
1 polymer ?
#
loop_
_entity_poly.entity_id
_entity_poly.type
_entity_poly.pdbx_seq_one_letter_code
_entity_poly.pdbx_strand_id
1 'polypeptide(L)'
;MSIAKRLIVSGRVQGVGFRYFAQSTALAYKLKGWVRNLSDGTVEIHVEGEESNYESFKQALRDGNRFVGVEHIEETSSSQEGHRKFDIRY
;
A
#
# COMPACT_ATOMS: atom_id res chain seq x y z
N MET A 1 10.36 11.24 10.72
CA MET A 1 9.02 11.65 11.20
C MET A 1 8.01 10.61 10.76
N SER A 2 7.19 10.13 11.69
CA SER A 2 6.19 9.12 11.38
C SER A 2 4.95 9.76 10.75
N ILE A 3 4.46 9.16 9.68
CA ILE A 3 3.27 9.65 8.97
C ILE A 3 2.25 8.52 8.82
N ALA A 4 1.02 8.90 8.48
CA ALA A 4 -0.02 7.95 8.11
C ALA A 4 -0.68 8.45 6.82
N LYS A 5 -0.85 7.53 5.85
CA LYS A 5 -1.42 7.85 4.54
C LYS A 5 -2.44 6.81 4.15
N ARG A 6 -3.43 7.26 3.37
CA ARG A 6 -4.40 6.38 2.73
C ARG A 6 -4.17 6.47 1.23
N LEU A 7 -4.01 5.30 0.60
CA LEU A 7 -3.78 5.21 -0.84
C LEU A 7 -4.93 4.47 -1.51
N ILE A 8 -5.36 4.97 -2.66
CA ILE A 8 -6.26 4.24 -3.56
C ILE A 8 -5.46 3.98 -4.83
N VAL A 9 -5.21 2.70 -5.11
CA VAL A 9 -4.34 2.27 -6.19
C VAL A 9 -5.19 1.67 -7.31
N SER A 10 -4.98 2.13 -8.54
CA SER A 10 -5.69 1.62 -9.70
C SER A 10 -4.71 1.10 -10.75
N GLY A 11 -5.23 0.27 -11.66
CA GLY A 11 -4.46 -0.39 -12.69
C GLY A 11 -4.67 -1.89 -12.63
N ARG A 12 -3.65 -2.67 -13.01
CA ARG A 12 -3.68 -4.12 -12.89
C ARG A 12 -3.28 -4.49 -11.46
N VAL A 13 -4.25 -4.44 -10.54
CA VAL A 13 -3.99 -4.57 -9.10
C VAL A 13 -4.90 -5.59 -8.41
N GLN A 14 -5.93 -6.11 -9.07
CA GLN A 14 -6.74 -7.19 -8.51
C GLN A 14 -6.56 -8.47 -9.33
N GLY A 15 -6.55 -9.63 -8.66
CA GLY A 15 -6.38 -10.91 -9.32
C GLY A 15 -4.95 -11.20 -9.76
N VAL A 16 -3.98 -10.42 -9.31
CA VAL A 16 -2.56 -10.54 -9.73
C VAL A 16 -1.61 -10.61 -8.53
N GLY A 17 -2.16 -10.79 -7.31
CA GLY A 17 -1.33 -10.88 -6.10
C GLY A 17 -0.87 -9.53 -5.56
N PHE A 18 -1.57 -8.45 -5.90
CA PHE A 18 -1.15 -7.12 -5.47
C PHE A 18 -1.17 -6.97 -3.94
N ARG A 19 -2.19 -7.51 -3.26
CA ARG A 19 -2.26 -7.37 -1.80
C ARG A 19 -1.04 -8.00 -1.13
N TYR A 20 -0.61 -9.16 -1.63
CA TYR A 20 0.59 -9.83 -1.13
C TYR A 20 1.84 -9.00 -1.46
N PHE A 21 1.91 -8.46 -2.68
CA PHE A 21 3.02 -7.61 -3.11
C PHE A 21 3.12 -6.37 -2.21
N ALA A 22 1.99 -5.72 -1.92
CA ALA A 22 1.96 -4.55 -1.03
C ALA A 22 2.41 -4.91 0.38
N GLN A 23 1.96 -6.06 0.91
CA GLN A 23 2.35 -6.51 2.23
C GLN A 23 3.85 -6.76 2.31
N SER A 24 4.41 -7.51 1.37
CA SER A 24 5.84 -7.82 1.40
C SER A 24 6.69 -6.56 1.23
N THR A 25 6.23 -5.62 0.41
CA THR A 25 6.93 -4.35 0.22
C THR A 25 6.88 -3.51 1.51
N ALA A 26 5.71 -3.47 2.16
CA ALA A 26 5.58 -2.74 3.42
C ALA A 26 6.49 -3.33 4.50
N LEU A 27 6.57 -4.65 4.58
CA LEU A 27 7.46 -5.31 5.53
C LEU A 27 8.93 -4.95 5.25
N ALA A 28 9.33 -4.91 3.99
CA ALA A 28 10.70 -4.56 3.61
C ALA A 28 11.06 -3.15 4.07
N TYR A 29 10.10 -2.22 4.07
CA TYR A 29 10.32 -0.84 4.49
C TYR A 29 9.82 -0.55 5.90
N LYS A 30 9.54 -1.60 6.69
CA LYS A 30 9.18 -1.48 8.11
C LYS A 30 7.92 -0.64 8.34
N LEU A 31 6.96 -0.73 7.43
CA LEU A 31 5.71 -0.01 7.53
C LEU A 31 4.61 -0.89 8.13
N LYS A 32 3.61 -0.26 8.72
CA LYS A 32 2.48 -0.93 9.36
C LYS A 32 1.19 -0.48 8.68
N GLY A 33 0.12 -1.24 8.83
CA GLY A 33 -1.17 -0.87 8.28
C GLY A 33 -1.91 -2.06 7.70
N TRP A 34 -2.58 -1.83 6.57
CA TRP A 34 -3.37 -2.89 5.93
C TRP A 34 -3.64 -2.55 4.46
N VAL A 35 -4.04 -3.58 3.71
CA VAL A 35 -4.39 -3.47 2.30
C VAL A 35 -5.64 -4.30 2.04
N ARG A 36 -6.58 -3.78 1.22
CA ARG A 36 -7.78 -4.51 0.84
C ARG A 36 -8.23 -4.13 -0.57
N ASN A 37 -8.89 -5.08 -1.25
CA ASN A 37 -9.53 -4.80 -2.53
C ASN A 37 -10.83 -4.05 -2.29
N LEU A 38 -11.15 -3.12 -3.19
CA LEU A 38 -12.45 -2.44 -3.21
C LEU A 38 -13.28 -2.99 -4.36
N SER A 39 -14.60 -2.80 -4.27
CA SER A 39 -15.54 -3.37 -5.24
C SER A 39 -15.44 -2.75 -6.64
N ASP A 40 -14.82 -1.58 -6.75
CA ASP A 40 -14.68 -0.88 -8.04
C ASP A 40 -13.41 -1.27 -8.80
N GLY A 41 -12.68 -2.30 -8.32
CA GLY A 41 -11.46 -2.76 -8.97
C GLY A 41 -10.18 -2.12 -8.47
N THR A 42 -10.30 -1.13 -7.60
CA THR A 42 -9.12 -0.50 -6.99
C THR A 42 -8.72 -1.21 -5.71
N VAL A 43 -7.58 -0.81 -5.13
CA VAL A 43 -7.08 -1.36 -3.88
C VAL A 43 -6.82 -0.21 -2.92
N GLU A 44 -7.28 -0.38 -1.68
CA GLU A 44 -7.09 0.62 -0.64
C GLU A 44 -5.98 0.17 0.30
N ILE A 45 -5.08 1.10 0.64
CA ILE A 45 -3.98 0.85 1.57
C ILE A 45 -4.02 1.92 2.65
N HIS A 46 -3.93 1.50 3.90
CA HIS A 46 -3.61 2.40 5.02
C HIS A 46 -2.20 2.05 5.48
N VAL A 47 -1.30 3.04 5.50
CA VAL A 47 0.11 2.79 5.79
C VAL A 47 0.62 3.81 6.79
N GLU A 48 1.43 3.33 7.76
CA GLU A 48 2.02 4.14 8.83
C GLU A 48 3.50 3.80 8.95
N GLY A 49 4.31 4.83 9.19
CA GLY A 49 5.73 4.65 9.44
C GLY A 49 6.53 5.89 9.13
N GLU A 50 7.85 5.73 9.06
CA GLU A 50 8.74 6.85 8.75
C GLU A 50 8.51 7.34 7.33
N GLU A 51 8.53 8.65 7.15
CA GLU A 51 8.21 9.27 5.86
C GLU A 51 9.14 8.79 4.75
N SER A 52 10.44 8.69 5.01
CA SER A 52 11.38 8.22 4.00
C SER A 52 11.10 6.78 3.57
N ASN A 53 10.73 5.91 4.53
CA ASN A 53 10.36 4.53 4.23
C ASN A 53 9.07 4.49 3.41
N TYR A 54 8.12 5.35 3.74
CA TYR A 54 6.87 5.45 3.00
C TYR A 54 7.12 5.87 1.54
N GLU A 55 7.99 6.85 1.29
CA GLU A 55 8.28 7.27 -0.08
C GLU A 55 8.90 6.14 -0.89
N SER A 56 9.80 5.36 -0.28
CA SER A 56 10.39 4.19 -0.95
C SER A 56 9.34 3.13 -1.25
N PHE A 57 8.43 2.89 -0.30
CA PHE A 57 7.32 1.95 -0.48
C PHE A 57 6.44 2.38 -1.66
N LYS A 58 6.06 3.66 -1.70
CA LYS A 58 5.20 4.16 -2.77
C LYS A 58 5.88 4.03 -4.13
N GLN A 59 7.18 4.31 -4.21
CA GLN A 59 7.92 4.15 -5.46
C GLN A 59 7.97 2.68 -5.88
N ALA A 60 8.19 1.77 -4.93
CA ALA A 60 8.19 0.33 -5.23
C ALA A 60 6.84 -0.14 -5.75
N LEU A 61 5.73 0.41 -5.21
CA LEU A 61 4.41 0.09 -5.74
C LEU A 61 4.25 0.58 -7.18
N ARG A 62 4.73 1.80 -7.48
CA ARG A 62 4.67 2.33 -8.85
C ARG A 62 5.48 1.50 -9.83
N ASP A 63 6.63 1.03 -9.39
CA ASP A 63 7.48 0.18 -10.23
C ASP A 63 6.80 -1.15 -10.53
N GLY A 64 6.01 -1.65 -9.58
CA GLY A 64 5.26 -2.88 -9.76
C GLY A 64 6.15 -4.10 -9.88
N ASN A 65 5.61 -5.13 -10.53
CA ASN A 65 6.38 -6.32 -10.87
C ASN A 65 5.82 -6.88 -12.19
N ARG A 66 6.25 -8.08 -12.58
CA ARG A 66 5.83 -8.66 -13.88
C ARG A 66 4.32 -8.91 -13.97
N PHE A 67 3.62 -8.99 -12.83
CA PHE A 67 2.19 -9.27 -12.79
C PHE A 67 1.36 -8.04 -12.43
N VAL A 68 1.92 -7.11 -11.67
CA VAL A 68 1.27 -5.93 -11.12
C VAL A 68 1.62 -4.72 -11.97
N GLY A 69 0.59 -3.96 -12.39
CA GLY A 69 0.81 -2.71 -13.12
C GLY A 69 0.01 -1.59 -12.47
N VAL A 70 0.70 -0.70 -11.75
CA VAL A 70 0.06 0.44 -11.11
C VAL A 70 -0.02 1.59 -12.11
N GLU A 71 -1.24 2.07 -12.36
CA GLU A 71 -1.48 3.19 -13.26
C GLU A 71 -1.61 4.51 -12.52
N HIS A 72 -2.21 4.47 -11.33
CA HIS A 72 -2.44 5.69 -10.57
C HIS A 72 -2.51 5.38 -9.07
N ILE A 73 -1.96 6.28 -8.27
CA ILE A 73 -2.07 6.23 -6.81
C ILE A 73 -2.66 7.56 -6.34
N GLU A 74 -3.85 7.50 -5.76
CA GLU A 74 -4.45 8.65 -5.10
C GLU A 74 -4.04 8.61 -3.64
N GLU A 75 -3.39 9.66 -3.17
CA GLU A 75 -2.83 9.71 -1.83
C GLU A 75 -3.51 10.80 -1.00
N THR A 76 -3.94 10.44 0.21
CA THR A 76 -4.48 11.40 1.16
C THR A 76 -3.85 11.17 2.52
N SER A 77 -3.80 12.23 3.33
CA SER A 77 -3.34 12.11 4.71
C SER A 77 -4.37 11.33 5.52
N SER A 78 -3.89 10.58 6.51
CA SER A 78 -4.73 9.76 7.37
C SER A 78 -4.28 9.90 8.81
N SER A 79 -5.08 9.39 9.74
CA SER A 79 -4.74 9.41 11.15
C SER A 79 -4.02 8.12 11.52
N GLN A 80 -3.08 8.23 12.48
CA GLN A 80 -2.40 7.06 13.03
C GLN A 80 -3.42 6.15 13.71
N GLU A 81 -3.40 4.87 13.36
CA GLU A 81 -4.28 3.87 13.95
C GLU A 81 -3.56 2.95 14.94
N GLY A 82 -2.23 2.98 14.92
CA GLY A 82 -1.44 2.21 15.87
C GLY A 82 -1.28 0.74 15.51
N HIS A 83 -1.20 0.42 14.22
CA HIS A 83 -1.01 -0.95 13.78
C HIS A 83 0.37 -1.46 14.18
N ARG A 84 0.44 -2.75 14.50
CA ARG A 84 1.70 -3.40 14.89
C ARG A 84 2.32 -4.19 13.74
N LYS A 85 1.55 -4.46 12.69
CA LYS A 85 2.02 -5.18 11.51
C LYS A 85 1.26 -4.69 10.30
N PHE A 86 1.57 -5.27 9.14
CA PHE A 86 0.86 -4.94 7.90
C PHE A 86 0.01 -6.14 7.51
N ASP A 87 -1.30 -5.96 7.48
CA ASP A 87 -2.26 -7.03 7.27
C ASP A 87 -2.90 -6.97 5.89
N ILE A 88 -3.25 -8.14 5.36
CA ILE A 88 -4.12 -8.25 4.19
C ILE A 88 -5.54 -8.43 4.70
N ARG A 89 -6.45 -7.58 4.23
CA ARG A 89 -7.88 -7.67 4.57
C ARG A 89 -8.68 -8.15 3.38
N TYR A 90 -9.74 -8.88 3.69
CA TYR A 90 -10.63 -9.48 2.67
C TYR A 90 -12.07 -8.93 2.72
#